data_82af4fbc51fa6796b2469168509f3071
#
_entry.id   82af4fbc51fa6796b2469168509f3071
#
_cell.length_a   1.000
_cell.length_b   1.000
_cell.length_c   1.000
_cell.angle_alpha   90.00
_cell.angle_beta   90.00
_cell.angle_gamma   90.00
#
_symmetry.space_group_name_H-M   'P 1'
#
loop_
_entity.id
_entity.type
_entity.pdbx_description
1 polymer ?
#
loop_
_entity_poly.entity_id
_entity_poly.type
_entity_poly.pdbx_seq_one_letter_code
_entity_poly.pdbx_strand_id
1 'polypeptide(L)'
;GLADVRQIKCEVGVLPRTHGSALFTRGETQALVVTTLGMSDDEQRVESLNGMQRNRFMLHYNFPPFSVGECGRIGTGRREVGHGKLAWRAINSSLPKAENFPYTLRVVSEITESNGSSSMATVCGTSLALMDAGVPIKEPVAGIAMGLIKEGDDFSAVSYTHLRAHETACN
;
A
#
# COMPACT_ATOMS: atom_id res chain seq x y z
N GLY A 1 0.07 -9.69 23.89
CA GLY A 1 -1.19 -10.46 23.69
C GLY A 1 -1.58 -10.55 22.22
N LEU A 2 -2.59 -11.33 21.88
CA LEU A 2 -3.03 -11.56 20.48
C LEU A 2 -3.53 -10.29 19.75
N ALA A 3 -3.86 -9.26 20.49
CA ALA A 3 -4.34 -7.97 20.00
C ALA A 3 -3.25 -6.87 19.96
N ASP A 4 -2.03 -7.15 20.40
CA ASP A 4 -0.97 -6.17 20.44
C ASP A 4 -0.48 -5.85 19.02
N VAL A 5 -0.27 -4.56 18.75
CA VAL A 5 0.30 -4.09 17.48
C VAL A 5 1.82 -3.93 17.68
N ARG A 6 2.61 -4.45 16.73
CA ARG A 6 4.06 -4.24 16.70
C ARG A 6 4.39 -2.74 16.66
N GLN A 7 5.55 -2.37 17.16
CA GLN A 7 5.99 -0.96 17.17
C GLN A 7 5.89 -0.35 15.77
N ILE A 8 5.25 0.81 15.71
CA ILE A 8 5.10 1.59 14.48
C ILE A 8 6.09 2.75 14.49
N LYS A 9 6.79 2.94 13.37
CA LYS A 9 7.60 4.12 13.08
C LYS A 9 7.18 4.71 11.75
N CYS A 10 7.02 6.01 11.71
CA CYS A 10 6.63 6.75 10.51
C CYS A 10 7.62 7.89 10.29
N GLU A 11 8.18 7.94 9.10
CA GLU A 11 9.08 9.01 8.67
C GLU A 11 8.54 9.58 7.36
N VAL A 12 8.50 10.88 7.22
CA VAL A 12 8.06 11.58 5.98
C VAL A 12 9.18 12.44 5.44
N GLY A 13 9.11 12.81 4.17
CA GLY A 13 10.14 13.63 3.53
C GLY A 13 11.50 12.93 3.44
N VAL A 14 11.52 11.59 3.41
CA VAL A 14 12.76 10.79 3.42
C VAL A 14 13.56 10.91 2.12
N LEU A 15 12.91 11.26 1.01
CA LEU A 15 13.55 11.45 -0.28
C LEU A 15 13.42 12.93 -0.72
N PRO A 16 14.55 13.67 -0.84
CA PRO A 16 14.50 15.12 -1.00
C PRO A 16 14.06 15.61 -2.37
N ARG A 17 13.99 14.74 -3.38
CA ARG A 17 13.63 15.11 -4.77
C ARG A 17 12.25 14.65 -5.19
N THR A 18 11.50 13.99 -4.33
CA THR A 18 10.15 13.53 -4.62
C THR A 18 9.13 14.57 -4.17
N HIS A 19 7.92 14.54 -4.73
CA HIS A 19 6.86 15.45 -4.29
C HIS A 19 6.38 15.09 -2.88
N GLY A 20 6.33 13.78 -2.55
CA GLY A 20 6.09 13.28 -1.22
C GLY A 20 6.67 11.90 -1.05
N SER A 21 7.16 11.60 0.14
CA SER A 21 7.72 10.29 0.47
C SER A 21 7.49 9.94 1.93
N ALA A 22 7.31 8.65 2.20
CA ALA A 22 7.16 8.14 3.55
C ALA A 22 7.86 6.78 3.69
N LEU A 23 8.47 6.58 4.83
CA LEU A 23 8.96 5.28 5.27
C LEU A 23 8.07 4.83 6.44
N PHE A 24 7.27 3.82 6.19
CA PHE A 24 6.41 3.22 7.20
C PHE A 24 6.99 1.88 7.64
N THR A 25 7.21 1.74 8.93
CA THR A 25 7.74 0.50 9.52
C THR A 25 6.81 0.03 10.63
N ARG A 26 6.45 -1.26 10.61
CA ARG A 26 5.69 -1.93 11.65
C ARG A 26 6.39 -3.23 12.03
N GLY A 27 7.14 -3.21 13.13
CA GLY A 27 8.05 -4.29 13.48
C GLY A 27 9.09 -4.49 12.39
N GLU A 28 9.09 -5.67 11.76
CA GLU A 28 9.99 -6.04 10.66
C GLU A 28 9.39 -5.80 9.26
N THR A 29 8.18 -5.24 9.17
CA THR A 29 7.57 -4.92 7.89
C THR A 29 7.78 -3.44 7.57
N GLN A 30 8.42 -3.16 6.45
CA GLN A 30 8.77 -1.81 6.03
C GLN A 30 8.37 -1.55 4.58
N ALA A 31 7.76 -0.39 4.34
CA ALA A 31 7.38 0.11 3.03
C ALA A 31 7.93 1.51 2.81
N LEU A 32 8.70 1.69 1.75
CA LEU A 32 9.08 3.01 1.23
C LEU A 32 8.06 3.42 0.17
N VAL A 33 7.34 4.49 0.43
CA VAL A 33 6.27 4.96 -0.46
C VAL A 33 6.59 6.34 -0.99
N VAL A 34 6.45 6.49 -2.30
CA VAL A 34 6.75 7.73 -3.02
C VAL A 34 5.53 8.18 -3.81
N THR A 35 5.19 9.45 -3.67
CA THR A 35 4.10 10.11 -4.40
C THR A 35 4.67 11.07 -5.42
N THR A 36 4.17 10.99 -6.65
CA THR A 36 4.47 11.90 -7.74
C THR A 36 3.18 12.55 -8.23
N LEU A 37 3.21 13.87 -8.38
CA LEU A 37 2.13 14.66 -8.97
C LEU A 37 2.43 14.86 -10.46
N GLY A 38 1.47 14.59 -11.31
CA GLY A 38 1.54 14.76 -12.75
C GLY A 38 0.41 15.65 -13.28
N MET A 39 0.45 15.94 -14.56
CA MET A 39 -0.59 16.66 -15.29
C MET A 39 -1.67 15.72 -15.80
N SER A 40 -2.71 16.26 -16.43
CA SER A 40 -3.79 15.48 -17.04
C SER A 40 -3.31 14.57 -18.17
N ASP A 41 -2.22 14.91 -18.84
CA ASP A 41 -1.63 14.10 -19.91
C ASP A 41 -0.95 12.85 -19.40
N ASP A 42 -0.58 12.84 -18.10
CA ASP A 42 0.03 11.70 -17.41
C ASP A 42 -1.00 10.67 -16.90
N GLU A 43 -2.30 10.93 -17.12
CA GLU A 43 -3.35 10.00 -16.73
C GLU A 43 -3.19 8.64 -17.42
N GLN A 44 -3.37 7.57 -16.66
CA GLN A 44 -3.37 6.23 -17.22
C GLN A 44 -4.61 6.03 -18.11
N ARG A 45 -4.37 5.68 -19.37
CA ARG A 45 -5.42 5.27 -20.31
C ARG A 45 -5.58 3.76 -20.24
N VAL A 46 -6.79 3.33 -19.88
CA VAL A 46 -7.14 1.91 -19.81
C VAL A 46 -8.22 1.63 -20.84
N GLU A 47 -7.89 0.80 -21.82
CA GLU A 47 -8.87 0.31 -22.78
C GLU A 47 -9.61 -0.90 -22.18
N SER A 48 -10.90 -0.80 -22.05
CA SER A 48 -11.76 -1.85 -21.51
C SER A 48 -12.88 -2.16 -22.49
N LEU A 49 -13.60 -3.27 -22.28
CA LEU A 49 -14.78 -3.63 -23.08
C LEU A 49 -15.87 -2.54 -23.09
N ASN A 50 -15.89 -1.67 -22.06
CA ASN A 50 -16.82 -0.57 -21.92
C ASN A 50 -16.28 0.77 -22.48
N GLY A 51 -15.18 0.73 -23.23
CA GLY A 51 -14.53 1.91 -23.78
C GLY A 51 -13.24 2.33 -23.05
N MET A 52 -12.70 3.46 -23.48
CA MET A 52 -11.47 4.02 -22.91
C MET A 52 -11.78 4.76 -21.61
N GLN A 53 -11.13 4.35 -20.54
CA GLN A 53 -11.18 5.00 -19.23
C GLN A 53 -9.87 5.70 -18.91
N ARG A 54 -9.94 6.85 -18.25
CA ARG A 54 -8.78 7.57 -17.76
C ARG A 54 -8.74 7.47 -16.24
N ASN A 55 -7.62 7.01 -15.71
CA ASN A 55 -7.37 6.91 -14.29
C ASN A 55 -6.32 7.95 -13.89
N ARG A 56 -6.71 8.90 -13.05
CA ARG A 56 -5.80 9.91 -12.51
C ARG A 56 -5.09 9.49 -11.23
N PHE A 57 -5.48 8.35 -10.64
CA PHE A 57 -4.78 7.77 -9.49
C PHE A 57 -4.25 6.40 -9.83
N MET A 58 -2.95 6.26 -9.73
CA MET A 58 -2.21 5.02 -9.97
C MET A 58 -1.45 4.64 -8.70
N LEU A 59 -1.53 3.38 -8.29
CA LEU A 59 -0.76 2.83 -7.19
C LEU A 59 -0.06 1.55 -7.64
N HIS A 60 1.26 1.56 -7.55
CA HIS A 60 2.12 0.43 -7.88
C HIS A 60 2.68 -0.16 -6.58
N TYR A 61 2.40 -1.42 -6.35
CA TYR A 61 2.90 -2.18 -5.22
C TYR A 61 3.97 -3.14 -5.71
N ASN A 62 5.18 -3.01 -5.19
CA ASN A 62 6.31 -3.85 -5.54
C ASN A 62 6.75 -4.65 -4.30
N PHE A 63 6.82 -5.96 -4.48
CA PHE A 63 7.27 -6.91 -3.46
C PHE A 63 8.46 -7.70 -3.97
N PRO A 64 9.66 -7.11 -3.95
CA PRO A 64 10.85 -7.78 -4.45
C PRO A 64 11.24 -8.96 -3.55
N PRO A 65 11.82 -10.04 -4.11
CA PRO A 65 12.19 -11.24 -3.35
C PRO A 65 13.11 -10.96 -2.15
N PHE A 66 13.97 -9.96 -2.25
CA PHE A 66 14.87 -9.59 -1.16
C PHE A 66 14.14 -9.13 0.11
N SER A 67 12.88 -8.65 -0.02
CA SER A 67 12.09 -8.21 1.15
C SER A 67 11.79 -9.33 2.14
N VAL A 68 11.89 -10.57 1.71
CA VAL A 68 11.77 -11.79 2.53
C VAL A 68 13.07 -12.61 2.56
N GLY A 69 14.19 -12.03 2.12
CA GLY A 69 15.50 -12.70 2.11
C GLY A 69 15.66 -13.78 1.04
N GLU A 70 14.85 -13.75 -0.01
CA GLU A 70 14.87 -14.74 -1.09
C GLU A 70 15.53 -14.19 -2.35
N CYS A 71 16.07 -15.10 -3.17
CA CYS A 71 16.48 -14.81 -4.53
C CYS A 71 15.35 -15.21 -5.48
N GLY A 72 14.99 -14.32 -6.39
CA GLY A 72 13.90 -14.59 -7.35
C GLY A 72 13.89 -13.63 -8.52
N ARG A 73 12.95 -13.85 -9.44
CA ARG A 73 12.76 -12.95 -10.58
C ARG A 73 12.15 -11.64 -10.12
N ILE A 74 12.67 -10.54 -10.63
CA ILE A 74 12.05 -9.22 -10.47
C ILE A 74 10.95 -9.11 -11.54
N GLY A 75 9.73 -8.87 -11.09
CA GLY A 75 8.60 -8.71 -12.01
C GLY A 75 7.28 -8.66 -11.25
N THR A 76 6.25 -8.13 -11.92
CA THR A 76 4.92 -8.01 -11.34
C THR A 76 4.16 -9.33 -11.48
N GLY A 77 3.88 -9.98 -10.36
CA GLY A 77 3.07 -11.18 -10.29
C GLY A 77 1.61 -10.89 -9.92
N ARG A 78 0.80 -11.95 -9.79
CA ARG A 78 -0.62 -11.85 -9.36
C ARG A 78 -0.76 -11.25 -7.97
N ARG A 79 0.20 -11.52 -7.10
CA ARG A 79 0.26 -11.01 -5.73
C ARG A 79 0.37 -9.49 -5.71
N GLU A 80 1.32 -8.94 -6.45
CA GLU A 80 1.56 -7.50 -6.55
C GLU A 80 0.32 -6.78 -7.10
N VAL A 81 -0.31 -7.34 -8.12
CA VAL A 81 -1.55 -6.81 -8.70
C VAL A 81 -2.68 -6.80 -7.66
N GLY A 82 -2.89 -7.90 -6.95
CA GLY A 82 -3.96 -8.03 -5.95
C GLY A 82 -3.76 -7.08 -4.75
N HIS A 83 -2.57 -7.06 -4.19
CA HIS A 83 -2.22 -6.20 -3.05
C HIS A 83 -2.23 -4.71 -3.44
N GLY A 84 -1.72 -4.37 -4.62
CA GLY A 84 -1.78 -3.02 -5.16
C GLY A 84 -3.22 -2.54 -5.35
N LYS A 85 -4.10 -3.39 -5.87
CA LYS A 85 -5.53 -3.05 -6.04
C LYS A 85 -6.24 -2.89 -4.70
N LEU A 86 -5.89 -3.69 -3.70
CA LEU A 86 -6.41 -3.54 -2.35
C LEU A 86 -6.04 -2.18 -1.75
N ALA A 87 -4.75 -1.81 -1.80
CA ALA A 87 -4.28 -0.52 -1.31
C ALA A 87 -4.88 0.64 -2.11
N TRP A 88 -4.98 0.52 -3.44
CA TRP A 88 -5.62 1.51 -4.29
C TRP A 88 -7.07 1.78 -3.87
N ARG A 89 -7.87 0.73 -3.62
CA ARG A 89 -9.28 0.86 -3.18
C ARG A 89 -9.39 1.55 -1.82
N ALA A 90 -8.51 1.22 -0.89
CA ALA A 90 -8.51 1.81 0.45
C ALA A 90 -8.28 3.34 0.39
N ILE A 91 -7.36 3.79 -0.45
CA ILE A 91 -6.97 5.20 -0.57
C ILE A 91 -7.92 5.99 -1.46
N ASN A 92 -8.42 5.39 -2.54
CA ASN A 92 -9.17 6.09 -3.58
C ASN A 92 -10.40 6.87 -3.06
N SER A 93 -11.07 6.36 -2.03
CA SER A 93 -12.24 7.01 -1.42
C SER A 93 -11.91 8.31 -0.67
N SER A 94 -10.67 8.45 -0.20
CA SER A 94 -10.19 9.61 0.56
C SER A 94 -9.54 10.67 -0.33
N LEU A 95 -9.35 10.41 -1.61
CA LEU A 95 -8.75 11.36 -2.54
C LEU A 95 -9.68 12.55 -2.81
N PRO A 96 -9.12 13.74 -3.05
CA PRO A 96 -9.88 14.90 -3.46
C PRO A 96 -10.49 14.71 -4.86
N LYS A 97 -11.61 15.38 -5.11
CA LYS A 97 -12.18 15.45 -6.46
C LYS A 97 -11.25 16.20 -7.41
N ALA A 98 -11.35 15.89 -8.72
CA ALA A 98 -10.56 16.54 -9.76
C ALA A 98 -10.74 18.07 -9.79
N GLU A 99 -11.93 18.55 -9.48
CA GLU A 99 -12.28 19.96 -9.43
C GLU A 99 -11.47 20.74 -8.36
N ASN A 100 -11.17 20.07 -7.24
CA ASN A 100 -10.46 20.67 -6.11
C ASN A 100 -8.95 20.43 -6.17
N PHE A 101 -8.51 19.41 -6.89
CA PHE A 101 -7.10 19.05 -7.00
C PHE A 101 -6.84 18.41 -8.37
N PRO A 102 -6.52 19.21 -9.41
CA PRO A 102 -6.49 18.77 -10.81
C PRO A 102 -5.18 18.05 -11.21
N TYR A 103 -4.55 17.36 -10.28
CA TYR A 103 -3.31 16.61 -10.55
C TYR A 103 -3.56 15.11 -10.70
N THR A 104 -2.78 14.49 -11.56
CA THR A 104 -2.63 13.04 -11.64
C THR A 104 -1.71 12.58 -10.52
N LEU A 105 -2.10 11.54 -9.82
CA LEU A 105 -1.37 10.99 -8.69
C LEU A 105 -0.79 9.63 -9.07
N ARG A 106 0.53 9.49 -8.96
CA ARG A 106 1.21 8.21 -9.08
C ARG A 106 1.92 7.89 -7.76
N VAL A 107 1.55 6.78 -7.17
CA VAL A 107 2.17 6.28 -5.94
C VAL A 107 2.90 4.98 -6.25
N VAL A 108 4.12 4.87 -5.77
CA VAL A 108 4.93 3.66 -5.85
C VAL A 108 5.28 3.24 -4.43
N SER A 109 4.94 2.02 -4.07
CA SER A 109 5.27 1.41 -2.78
C SER A 109 6.26 0.28 -2.99
N GLU A 110 7.47 0.45 -2.46
CA GLU A 110 8.52 -0.55 -2.43
C GLU A 110 8.54 -1.22 -1.05
N ILE A 111 8.28 -2.51 -1.00
CA ILE A 111 8.42 -3.28 0.24
C ILE A 111 9.88 -3.65 0.42
N THR A 112 10.52 -3.03 1.40
CA THR A 112 11.95 -3.22 1.67
C THR A 112 12.21 -4.40 2.61
N GLU A 113 11.26 -4.68 3.51
CA GLU A 113 11.28 -5.82 4.42
C GLU A 113 9.84 -6.25 4.73
N SER A 114 9.59 -7.56 4.87
CA SER A 114 8.26 -8.07 5.14
C SER A 114 8.26 -9.25 6.12
N ASN A 115 7.49 -9.08 7.18
CA ASN A 115 7.06 -10.13 8.09
C ASN A 115 5.53 -10.04 8.28
N GLY A 116 4.80 -10.14 7.17
CA GLY A 116 3.35 -10.11 7.11
C GLY A 116 2.73 -8.71 7.00
N SER A 117 1.57 -8.66 6.34
CA SER A 117 0.73 -7.47 6.19
C SER A 117 1.40 -6.28 5.50
N SER A 118 2.21 -6.53 4.48
CA SER A 118 2.89 -5.51 3.68
C SER A 118 1.92 -4.63 2.86
N SER A 119 0.77 -5.17 2.45
CA SER A 119 -0.28 -4.37 1.79
C SER A 119 -0.86 -3.30 2.71
N MET A 120 -1.02 -3.60 4.00
CA MET A 120 -1.50 -2.61 4.98
C MET A 120 -0.41 -1.58 5.32
N ALA A 121 0.87 -1.99 5.33
CA ALA A 121 1.98 -1.05 5.39
C ALA A 121 1.98 -0.09 4.20
N THR A 122 1.66 -0.58 3.00
CA THR A 122 1.48 0.25 1.81
C THR A 122 0.32 1.25 1.97
N VAL A 123 -0.81 0.85 2.54
CA VAL A 123 -1.94 1.76 2.81
C VAL A 123 -1.51 2.90 3.73
N CYS A 124 -0.89 2.56 4.86
CA CYS A 124 -0.40 3.55 5.83
C CYS A 124 0.65 4.47 5.22
N GLY A 125 1.66 3.91 4.55
CA GLY A 125 2.72 4.67 3.89
C GLY A 125 2.20 5.57 2.76
N THR A 126 1.20 5.10 1.99
CA THR A 126 0.57 5.91 0.94
C THR A 126 -0.18 7.10 1.52
N SER A 127 -0.93 6.92 2.59
CA SER A 127 -1.60 8.02 3.28
C SER A 127 -0.61 9.08 3.74
N LEU A 128 0.51 8.67 4.34
CA LEU A 128 1.57 9.58 4.77
C LEU A 128 2.25 10.29 3.60
N ALA A 129 2.60 9.57 2.53
CA ALA A 129 3.29 10.13 1.36
C ALA A 129 2.40 11.12 0.59
N LEU A 130 1.09 10.88 0.53
CA LEU A 130 0.12 11.81 -0.06
C LEU A 130 0.02 13.10 0.77
N MET A 131 -0.02 13.00 2.09
CA MET A 131 -0.02 14.17 2.98
C MET A 131 1.29 14.95 2.89
N ASP A 132 2.44 14.26 2.82
CA ASP A 132 3.75 14.88 2.62
C ASP A 132 3.84 15.62 1.27
N ALA A 133 3.20 15.09 0.22
CA ALA A 133 3.08 15.75 -1.09
C ALA A 133 2.09 16.93 -1.11
N GLY A 134 1.42 17.24 0.00
CA GLY A 134 0.42 18.30 0.07
C GLY A 134 -0.92 17.98 -0.59
N VAL A 135 -1.21 16.70 -0.85
CA VAL A 135 -2.51 16.27 -1.39
C VAL A 135 -3.58 16.42 -0.31
N PRO A 136 -4.66 17.20 -0.55
CA PRO A 136 -5.72 17.41 0.44
C PRO A 136 -6.66 16.20 0.49
N ILE A 137 -6.16 15.08 1.05
CA ILE A 137 -7.00 13.91 1.31
C ILE A 137 -8.07 14.25 2.34
N LYS A 138 -9.25 13.66 2.21
CA LYS A 138 -10.39 13.94 3.11
C LYS A 138 -10.07 13.58 4.56
N GLU A 139 -9.50 12.40 4.75
CA GLU A 139 -9.09 11.88 6.05
C GLU A 139 -7.86 10.97 5.88
N PRO A 140 -6.96 10.90 6.88
CA PRO A 140 -5.89 9.93 6.89
C PRO A 140 -6.43 8.49 6.87
N VAL A 141 -5.80 7.62 6.11
CA VAL A 141 -6.19 6.22 5.97
C VAL A 141 -5.12 5.34 6.60
N ALA A 142 -5.53 4.46 7.49
CA ALA A 142 -4.68 3.42 8.06
C ALA A 142 -5.25 2.03 7.74
N GLY A 143 -4.38 1.04 7.72
CA GLY A 143 -4.74 -0.34 7.45
C GLY A 143 -4.14 -1.30 8.46
N ILE A 144 -4.94 -2.29 8.86
CA ILE A 144 -4.52 -3.44 9.67
C ILE A 144 -5.13 -4.71 9.08
N ALA A 145 -4.36 -5.78 9.06
CA ALA A 145 -4.87 -7.09 8.67
C ALA A 145 -5.25 -7.88 9.92
N MET A 146 -6.43 -8.48 9.89
CA MET A 146 -6.96 -9.33 10.94
C MET A 146 -7.19 -10.73 10.42
N GLY A 147 -6.86 -11.72 11.23
CA GLY A 147 -7.16 -13.13 10.97
C GLY A 147 -8.18 -13.66 11.99
N LEU A 148 -8.85 -14.72 11.62
CA LEU A 148 -9.75 -15.46 12.49
C LEU A 148 -9.19 -16.86 12.67
N ILE A 149 -8.93 -17.26 13.92
CA ILE A 149 -8.55 -18.62 14.28
C ILE A 149 -9.79 -19.28 14.87
N LYS A 150 -10.08 -20.50 14.38
CA LYS A 150 -11.13 -21.36 14.93
C LYS A 150 -10.49 -22.58 15.57
N GLU A 151 -10.78 -22.79 16.85
CA GLU A 151 -10.41 -24.00 17.59
C GLU A 151 -11.67 -24.61 18.18
N GLY A 152 -12.09 -25.77 17.63
CA GLY A 152 -13.39 -26.35 17.98
C GLY A 152 -14.54 -25.43 17.60
N ASP A 153 -15.33 -24.99 18.59
CA ASP A 153 -16.44 -24.05 18.44
C ASP A 153 -16.05 -22.60 18.82
N ASP A 154 -14.83 -22.39 19.31
CA ASP A 154 -14.34 -21.08 19.73
C ASP A 154 -13.65 -20.34 18.56
N PHE A 155 -13.89 -19.02 18.51
CA PHE A 155 -13.30 -18.13 17.52
C PHE A 155 -12.45 -17.06 18.21
N SER A 156 -11.21 -16.88 17.74
CA SER A 156 -10.32 -15.82 18.19
C SER A 156 -9.91 -14.92 17.04
N ALA A 157 -10.21 -13.63 17.16
CA ALA A 157 -9.70 -12.64 16.22
C ALA A 157 -8.27 -12.28 16.60
N VAL A 158 -7.36 -12.37 15.63
CA VAL A 158 -5.93 -12.10 15.85
C VAL A 158 -5.44 -11.08 14.84
N SER A 159 -4.59 -10.16 15.30
CA SER A 159 -3.87 -9.28 14.40
C SER A 159 -2.78 -10.07 13.66
N TYR A 160 -2.67 -9.91 12.33
CA TYR A 160 -1.58 -10.50 11.53
C TYR A 160 -0.19 -10.04 11.95
N THR A 161 -0.10 -9.18 12.96
CA THR A 161 1.18 -8.78 13.54
C THR A 161 1.87 -9.92 14.31
N HIS A 162 1.18 -11.01 14.64
CA HIS A 162 1.70 -12.15 15.41
C HIS A 162 1.78 -13.46 14.63
N LEU A 163 1.10 -13.56 13.49
CA LEU A 163 1.16 -14.72 12.63
C LEU A 163 2.13 -14.45 11.49
N ARG A 164 3.10 -15.34 11.28
CA ARG A 164 3.75 -15.42 9.98
C ARG A 164 2.65 -15.69 8.97
N ALA A 165 2.32 -14.72 8.17
CA ALA A 165 1.47 -14.96 7.04
C ALA A 165 2.24 -15.92 6.13
N HIS A 166 1.91 -17.21 6.22
CA HIS A 166 2.15 -18.12 5.12
C HIS A 166 1.26 -17.61 3.97
N GLU A 167 1.73 -16.60 3.28
CA GLU A 167 1.14 -16.13 2.03
C GLU A 167 1.48 -17.12 0.91
N THR A 168 1.68 -18.39 1.28
CA THR A 168 1.93 -19.45 0.34
C THR A 168 0.62 -20.04 -0.11
N ALA A 169 0.46 -19.95 -1.40
CA ALA A 169 -0.29 -20.88 -2.22
C ALA A 169 -1.80 -20.90 -2.00
N CYS A 170 -2.49 -20.01 -2.64
CA CYS A 170 -3.60 -20.51 -3.44
C CYS A 170 -3.01 -21.14 -4.70
N ASN A 171 -2.93 -22.48 -4.70
CA ASN A 171 -2.83 -23.27 -5.92
C ASN A 171 -4.02 -22.99 -6.83
#